data_cd017adbec2a5e6b6150919358821d20
#
_entry.id   cd017adbec2a5e6b6150919358821d20
#
_cell.length_a   1.000
_cell.length_b   1.000
_cell.length_c   1.000
_cell.angle_alpha   90.00
_cell.angle_beta   90.00
_cell.angle_gamma   90.00
#
_symmetry.space_group_name_H-M   'P 1'
#
loop_
_entity.id
_entity.type
_entity.pdbx_description
1 polymer ?
#
loop_
_entity_poly.entity_id
_entity_poly.type
_entity_poly.pdbx_seq_one_letter_code
_entity_poly.pdbx_strand_id
1 'polypeptide(L)'
;VYKRQRTLSAEETSDLTQLERIWYEGDVSAGEHYNWTRYYALNLHSVFYRGTVEWRCFNSTLHAGKVAAYVNLCLAISSQAIAQRSTVMRKTHSDNELFTFRVWLVRLGLNGEEFKHTRDHLLANLDGDRAWRFDKDSYAVNKKKKKSREMER
;
A
#
# COMPACT_ATOMS: atom_id res chain seq x y z
N VAL A 1 2.10 11.64 8.02
CA VAL A 1 1.84 11.04 6.70
C VAL A 1 0.41 10.53 6.59
N TYR A 2 -0.17 9.97 7.67
CA TYR A 2 -1.50 9.33 7.63
C TYR A 2 -2.70 10.27 7.79
N LYS A 3 -2.49 11.56 8.10
CA LYS A 3 -3.60 12.51 8.35
C LYS A 3 -4.34 12.98 7.09
N ARG A 4 -3.82 12.70 5.89
CA ARG A 4 -4.34 13.27 4.63
C ARG A 4 -5.03 12.30 3.68
N GLN A 5 -5.23 11.05 4.05
CA GLN A 5 -6.10 10.19 3.26
C GLN A 5 -7.58 10.48 3.61
N ARG A 6 -8.08 11.63 3.15
CA ARG A 6 -9.52 11.80 3.03
C ARG A 6 -10.01 10.84 1.95
N THR A 7 -10.98 10.02 2.29
CA THR A 7 -11.71 9.24 1.30
C THR A 7 -12.47 10.23 0.44
N LEU A 8 -12.00 10.40 -0.78
CA LEU A 8 -12.75 11.09 -1.81
C LEU A 8 -13.71 10.07 -2.39
N SER A 9 -14.98 10.37 -2.42
CA SER A 9 -15.93 9.58 -3.21
C SER A 9 -15.53 9.72 -4.69
N ALA A 10 -15.74 8.66 -5.48
CA ALA A 10 -15.43 8.70 -6.92
C ALA A 10 -16.18 9.83 -7.66
N GLU A 11 -17.27 10.33 -7.08
CA GLU A 11 -18.07 11.44 -7.59
C GLU A 11 -17.44 12.81 -7.28
N GLU A 12 -16.67 12.93 -6.18
CA GLU A 12 -16.02 14.18 -5.78
C GLU A 12 -14.70 14.45 -6.52
N THR A 13 -14.14 13.48 -7.22
CA THR A 13 -12.83 13.57 -7.89
C THR A 13 -12.87 13.52 -9.41
N SER A 14 -14.01 13.79 -10.03
CA SER A 14 -14.13 13.85 -11.49
C SER A 14 -13.32 15.01 -12.11
N ASP A 15 -12.87 15.98 -11.31
CA ASP A 15 -12.12 17.16 -11.75
C ASP A 15 -10.76 17.26 -11.05
N LEU A 16 -9.68 17.42 -11.84
CA LEU A 16 -8.31 17.66 -11.36
C LEU A 16 -8.23 18.88 -10.42
N THR A 17 -9.05 19.89 -10.65
CA THR A 17 -9.14 21.10 -9.80
C THR A 17 -9.59 20.75 -8.38
N GLN A 18 -10.50 19.81 -8.25
CA GLN A 18 -10.98 19.35 -6.95
C GLN A 18 -9.94 18.51 -6.23
N LEU A 19 -9.25 17.63 -6.97
CA LEU A 19 -8.11 16.88 -6.45
C LEU A 19 -7.01 17.82 -5.96
N GLU A 20 -6.70 18.86 -6.71
CA GLU A 20 -5.72 19.88 -6.37
C GLU A 20 -6.07 20.60 -5.06
N ARG A 21 -7.31 21.07 -4.91
CA ARG A 21 -7.80 21.70 -3.66
C ARG A 21 -7.65 20.79 -2.45
N ILE A 22 -7.92 19.51 -2.60
CA ILE A 22 -7.82 18.54 -1.52
C ILE A 22 -6.36 18.25 -1.20
N TRP A 23 -5.53 18.09 -2.22
CA TRP A 23 -4.11 17.84 -2.05
C TRP A 23 -3.40 18.94 -1.27
N TYR A 24 -3.71 20.18 -1.57
CA TYR A 24 -3.10 21.34 -0.93
C TYR A 24 -3.90 21.89 0.26
N GLU A 25 -5.02 21.28 0.64
CA GLU A 25 -5.91 21.74 1.72
C GLU A 25 -6.38 23.19 1.57
N GLY A 26 -6.52 23.67 0.34
CA GLY A 26 -6.90 25.02 0.03
C GLY A 26 -5.75 26.04 0.11
N ASP A 27 -4.51 25.57 0.28
CA ASP A 27 -3.33 26.45 0.28
C ASP A 27 -3.09 27.03 -1.11
N VAL A 28 -2.97 28.37 -1.19
CA VAL A 28 -2.69 29.11 -2.44
C VAL A 28 -1.25 28.93 -2.94
N SER A 29 -0.35 28.37 -2.14
CA SER A 29 1.03 28.04 -2.55
C SER A 29 1.11 26.82 -3.47
N ALA A 30 -0.03 26.28 -3.85
CA ALA A 30 -0.17 25.16 -4.79
C ALA A 30 0.64 25.33 -6.08
N GLY A 31 0.76 26.58 -6.57
CA GLY A 31 1.52 26.93 -7.77
C GLY A 31 3.04 26.91 -7.63
N GLU A 32 3.61 26.66 -6.46
CA GLU A 32 5.05 26.67 -6.25
C GLU A 32 5.70 25.40 -6.77
N HIS A 33 6.70 25.54 -7.65
CA HIS A 33 7.46 24.42 -8.24
C HIS A 33 8.06 23.46 -7.18
N TYR A 34 8.42 23.97 -6.00
CA TYR A 34 9.04 23.23 -4.90
C TYR A 34 8.12 23.05 -3.71
N ASN A 35 6.81 22.91 -3.91
CA ASN A 35 5.88 22.65 -2.82
C ASN A 35 6.32 21.43 -1.99
N TRP A 36 6.23 21.55 -0.65
CA TRP A 36 6.70 20.52 0.29
C TRP A 36 5.95 19.20 0.17
N THR A 37 4.73 19.17 -0.38
CA THR A 37 3.94 17.96 -0.61
C THR A 37 4.61 16.98 -1.57
N ARG A 38 5.58 17.45 -2.37
CA ARG A 38 6.41 16.61 -3.24
C ARG A 38 7.21 15.55 -2.50
N TYR A 39 7.44 15.72 -1.20
CA TYR A 39 8.20 14.76 -0.37
C TYR A 39 7.34 13.63 0.20
N TYR A 40 6.06 13.55 -0.14
CA TYR A 40 5.26 12.38 0.21
C TYR A 40 5.71 11.14 -0.56
N ALA A 41 5.46 9.95 0.02
CA ALA A 41 5.77 8.66 -0.59
C ALA A 41 5.13 8.50 -1.99
N LEU A 42 3.92 9.02 -2.16
CA LEU A 42 3.26 9.23 -3.45
C LEU A 42 3.16 10.74 -3.68
N ASN A 43 3.89 11.25 -4.65
CA ASN A 43 3.88 12.67 -4.99
C ASN A 43 2.85 12.93 -6.09
N LEU A 44 1.71 13.50 -5.70
CA LEU A 44 0.68 13.95 -6.64
C LEU A 44 0.89 15.42 -7.09
N HIS A 45 1.80 16.16 -6.47
CA HIS A 45 2.16 17.49 -6.96
C HIS A 45 2.61 17.47 -8.43
N SER A 46 3.32 16.40 -8.85
CA SER A 46 3.72 16.20 -10.24
C SER A 46 2.56 16.04 -11.21
N VAL A 47 1.38 15.62 -10.75
CA VAL A 47 0.18 15.49 -11.59
C VAL A 47 -0.26 16.85 -12.11
N PHE A 48 -0.27 17.86 -11.24
CA PHE A 48 -0.74 19.20 -11.57
C PHE A 48 0.22 19.97 -12.50
N TYR A 49 1.51 19.62 -12.46
CA TYR A 49 2.54 20.27 -13.29
C TYR A 49 2.88 19.51 -14.57
N ARG A 50 2.87 18.17 -14.53
CA ARG A 50 3.41 17.33 -15.60
C ARG A 50 2.45 16.24 -16.05
N GLY A 51 1.30 16.09 -15.38
CA GLY A 51 0.35 15.00 -15.65
C GLY A 51 0.89 13.62 -15.25
N THR A 52 1.89 13.55 -14.37
CA THR A 52 2.55 12.30 -13.98
C THR A 52 2.49 12.08 -12.48
N VAL A 53 2.36 10.80 -12.07
CA VAL A 53 2.47 10.37 -10.68
C VAL A 53 3.92 9.99 -10.39
N GLU A 54 4.47 10.47 -9.28
CA GLU A 54 5.83 10.17 -8.86
C GLU A 54 5.84 9.34 -7.57
N TRP A 55 6.41 8.14 -7.63
CA TRP A 55 6.60 7.26 -6.47
C TRP A 55 7.96 7.55 -5.81
N ARG A 56 7.94 8.02 -4.56
CA ARG A 56 9.14 8.43 -3.80
C ARG A 56 9.40 7.57 -2.56
N CYS A 57 8.71 6.46 -2.43
CA CYS A 57 8.80 5.58 -1.26
C CYS A 57 9.97 4.57 -1.29
N PHE A 58 10.79 4.59 -2.34
CA PHE A 58 11.86 3.62 -2.51
C PHE A 58 13.23 4.22 -2.26
N ASN A 59 14.11 3.41 -1.68
CA ASN A 59 15.53 3.74 -1.59
C ASN A 59 16.20 3.55 -2.96
N SER A 60 17.23 4.33 -3.23
CA SER A 60 18.06 4.14 -4.42
C SER A 60 18.72 2.77 -4.42
N THR A 61 18.81 2.14 -5.58
CA THR A 61 19.45 0.83 -5.73
C THR A 61 19.96 0.64 -7.17
N LEU A 62 21.08 -0.07 -7.31
CA LEU A 62 21.60 -0.54 -8.58
C LEU A 62 21.23 -2.01 -8.85
N HIS A 63 20.51 -2.65 -7.93
CA HIS A 63 20.12 -4.04 -8.06
C HIS A 63 18.90 -4.18 -8.96
N ALA A 64 19.08 -4.74 -10.17
CA ALA A 64 18.04 -4.85 -11.19
C ALA A 64 16.75 -5.54 -10.68
N GLY A 65 16.87 -6.61 -9.88
CA GLY A 65 15.73 -7.31 -9.28
C GLY A 65 14.92 -6.44 -8.31
N LYS A 66 15.57 -5.54 -7.54
CA LYS A 66 14.87 -4.57 -6.70
C LYS A 66 14.14 -3.52 -7.53
N VAL A 67 14.78 -3.02 -8.60
CA VAL A 67 14.14 -2.07 -9.51
C VAL A 67 12.89 -2.69 -10.14
N ALA A 68 12.99 -3.92 -10.65
CA ALA A 68 11.84 -4.65 -11.18
C ALA A 68 10.73 -4.85 -10.14
N ALA A 69 11.10 -5.17 -8.90
CA ALA A 69 10.13 -5.33 -7.80
C ALA A 69 9.40 -4.01 -7.48
N TYR A 70 10.10 -2.88 -7.51
CA TYR A 70 9.51 -1.56 -7.29
C TYR A 70 8.54 -1.18 -8.41
N VAL A 71 8.93 -1.42 -9.67
CA VAL A 71 8.06 -1.19 -10.84
C VAL A 71 6.80 -2.03 -10.75
N ASN A 72 6.93 -3.34 -10.49
CA ASN A 72 5.79 -4.24 -10.34
C ASN A 72 4.85 -3.80 -9.21
N LEU A 73 5.38 -3.36 -8.07
CA LEU A 73 4.59 -2.86 -6.97
C LEU A 73 3.81 -1.59 -7.34
N CYS A 74 4.47 -0.62 -7.98
CA CYS A 74 3.83 0.62 -8.43
C CYS A 74 2.69 0.33 -9.42
N LEU A 75 2.93 -0.55 -10.39
CA LEU A 75 1.93 -0.94 -11.39
C LEU A 75 0.74 -1.66 -10.74
N ALA A 76 1.01 -2.59 -9.80
CA ALA A 76 -0.04 -3.32 -9.11
C ALA A 76 -0.92 -2.41 -8.24
N ILE A 77 -0.32 -1.47 -7.50
CA ILE A 77 -1.07 -0.48 -6.72
C ILE A 77 -1.89 0.43 -7.64
N SER A 78 -1.31 0.91 -8.73
CA SER A 78 -2.00 1.76 -9.71
C SER A 78 -3.18 1.03 -10.35
N SER A 79 -2.99 -0.22 -10.75
CA SER A 79 -4.05 -1.07 -11.28
C SER A 79 -5.19 -1.27 -10.28
N GLN A 80 -4.85 -1.57 -9.02
CA GLN A 80 -5.85 -1.68 -7.96
C GLN A 80 -6.61 -0.37 -7.74
N ALA A 81 -5.91 0.77 -7.73
CA ALA A 81 -6.52 2.09 -7.54
C ALA A 81 -7.54 2.41 -8.64
N ILE A 82 -7.25 2.02 -9.89
CA ILE A 82 -8.18 2.19 -11.03
C ILE A 82 -9.40 1.27 -10.91
N ALA A 83 -9.20 0.04 -10.45
CA ALA A 83 -10.28 -0.95 -10.35
C ALA A 83 -11.15 -0.79 -9.09
N GLN A 84 -10.62 -0.19 -8.05
CA GLN A 84 -11.26 -0.12 -6.73
C GLN A 84 -12.20 1.08 -6.63
N ARG A 85 -13.46 0.83 -6.24
CA ARG A 85 -14.47 1.88 -6.08
C ARG A 85 -14.48 2.55 -4.71
N SER A 86 -13.85 1.94 -3.71
CA SER A 86 -13.81 2.46 -2.34
C SER A 86 -12.49 2.12 -1.67
N THR A 87 -12.10 2.91 -0.68
CA THR A 87 -10.90 2.67 0.10
C THR A 87 -11.19 2.71 1.59
N VAL A 88 -10.31 2.10 2.39
CA VAL A 88 -10.39 2.09 3.85
C VAL A 88 -9.31 3.01 4.41
N MET A 89 -9.70 3.99 5.21
CA MET A 89 -8.76 4.95 5.82
C MET A 89 -8.07 4.42 7.07
N ARG A 90 -8.44 3.24 7.53
CA ARG A 90 -7.89 2.66 8.76
C ARG A 90 -6.52 2.04 8.48
N LYS A 91 -5.51 2.46 9.25
CA LYS A 91 -4.19 1.82 9.23
C LYS A 91 -4.32 0.36 9.67
N THR A 92 -3.69 -0.55 8.92
CA THR A 92 -3.54 -1.94 9.33
C THR A 92 -2.51 -2.03 10.45
N HIS A 93 -2.90 -2.63 11.57
CA HIS A 93 -2.00 -2.99 12.67
C HIS A 93 -1.79 -4.51 12.64
N SER A 94 -0.56 -4.94 12.81
CA SER A 94 -0.21 -6.35 12.81
C SER A 94 1.07 -6.58 13.63
N ASP A 95 1.06 -7.65 14.43
CA ASP A 95 2.23 -8.12 15.16
C ASP A 95 3.18 -8.93 14.26
N ASN A 96 2.71 -9.28 13.04
CA ASN A 96 3.49 -9.96 12.01
C ASN A 96 3.38 -9.18 10.71
N GLU A 97 4.27 -8.21 10.53
CA GLU A 97 4.26 -7.32 9.37
C GLU A 97 4.57 -8.08 8.08
N LEU A 98 5.48 -9.05 8.13
CA LEU A 98 5.88 -9.85 6.98
C LEU A 98 4.69 -10.65 6.43
N PHE A 99 3.94 -11.36 7.28
CA PHE A 99 2.75 -12.09 6.86
C PHE A 99 1.69 -11.16 6.28
N THR A 100 1.41 -10.07 6.98
CA THR A 100 0.38 -9.11 6.59
C THR A 100 0.70 -8.45 5.25
N PHE A 101 1.94 -8.04 5.05
CA PHE A 101 2.38 -7.44 3.79
C PHE A 101 2.39 -8.47 2.66
N ARG A 102 2.83 -9.70 2.91
CA ARG A 102 2.75 -10.80 1.93
C ARG A 102 1.31 -11.05 1.47
N VAL A 103 0.36 -11.12 2.40
CA VAL A 103 -1.06 -11.29 2.06
C VAL A 103 -1.58 -10.13 1.22
N TRP A 104 -1.17 -8.91 1.53
CA TRP A 104 -1.54 -7.74 0.75
C TRP A 104 -0.97 -7.77 -0.66
N LEU A 105 0.31 -8.16 -0.85
CA LEU A 105 0.91 -8.33 -2.18
C LEU A 105 0.15 -9.35 -3.04
N VAL A 106 -0.27 -10.47 -2.44
CA VAL A 106 -1.09 -11.47 -3.13
C VAL A 106 -2.45 -10.89 -3.55
N ARG A 107 -3.08 -10.09 -2.69
CA ARG A 107 -4.35 -9.41 -3.00
C ARG A 107 -4.20 -8.34 -4.08
N LEU A 108 -3.04 -7.73 -4.20
CA LEU A 108 -2.69 -6.82 -5.30
C LEU A 108 -2.53 -7.52 -6.65
N GLY A 109 -2.57 -8.86 -6.68
CA GLY A 109 -2.34 -9.64 -7.89
C GLY A 109 -0.87 -10.04 -8.11
N LEU A 110 0.05 -9.66 -7.21
CA LEU A 110 1.44 -10.10 -7.25
C LEU A 110 1.55 -11.54 -6.73
N ASN A 111 0.84 -12.45 -7.39
CA ASN A 111 0.72 -13.86 -7.09
C ASN A 111 1.47 -14.69 -8.15
N GLY A 112 1.53 -16.00 -8.01
CA GLY A 112 2.18 -16.86 -8.99
C GLY A 112 3.71 -16.90 -8.89
N GLU A 113 4.33 -17.74 -9.71
CA GLU A 113 5.78 -17.96 -9.72
C GLU A 113 6.51 -16.77 -10.40
N GLU A 114 5.87 -16.14 -11.37
CA GLU A 114 6.37 -14.97 -12.09
C GLU A 114 6.68 -13.78 -11.16
N PHE A 115 5.92 -13.62 -10.07
CA PHE A 115 6.14 -12.56 -9.08
C PHE A 115 6.89 -13.03 -7.83
N LYS A 116 7.44 -14.23 -7.82
CA LYS A 116 8.18 -14.76 -6.66
C LYS A 116 9.36 -13.86 -6.28
N HIS A 117 10.22 -13.52 -7.22
CA HIS A 117 11.36 -12.64 -6.98
C HIS A 117 10.93 -11.24 -6.53
N THR A 118 9.83 -10.72 -7.10
CA THR A 118 9.24 -9.45 -6.66
C THR A 118 8.86 -9.50 -5.18
N ARG A 119 8.14 -10.55 -4.77
CA ARG A 119 7.77 -10.73 -3.37
C ARG A 119 8.98 -10.91 -2.46
N ASP A 120 9.97 -11.69 -2.88
CA ASP A 120 11.18 -11.92 -2.09
C ASP A 120 11.94 -10.62 -1.83
N HIS A 121 12.10 -9.77 -2.84
CA HIS A 121 12.74 -8.45 -2.65
C HIS A 121 11.94 -7.51 -1.77
N LEU A 122 10.61 -7.47 -1.90
CA LEU A 122 9.75 -6.58 -1.12
C LEU A 122 9.63 -7.02 0.35
N LEU A 123 9.75 -8.32 0.63
CA LEU A 123 9.62 -8.90 1.96
C LEU A 123 10.97 -9.04 2.70
N ALA A 124 12.09 -8.80 2.03
CA ALA A 124 13.43 -9.13 2.54
C ALA A 124 13.82 -8.45 3.86
N ASN A 125 13.27 -7.27 4.13
CA ASN A 125 13.61 -6.45 5.29
C ASN A 125 12.51 -6.40 6.36
N LEU A 126 11.53 -7.30 6.27
CA LEU A 126 10.44 -7.38 7.25
C LEU A 126 10.66 -8.56 8.18
N ASP A 127 10.42 -8.31 9.46
CA ASP A 127 10.46 -9.34 10.49
C ASP A 127 9.12 -10.08 10.61
N GLY A 128 9.20 -11.36 10.97
CA GLY A 128 8.04 -12.19 11.20
C GLY A 128 8.07 -13.53 10.46
N ASP A 129 6.96 -14.25 10.52
CA ASP A 129 6.76 -15.54 9.86
C ASP A 129 5.98 -15.38 8.57
N ARG A 130 6.46 -15.99 7.48
CA ARG A 130 5.80 -15.94 6.16
C ARG A 130 4.52 -16.76 6.09
N ALA A 131 4.43 -17.85 6.89
CA ALA A 131 3.39 -18.84 6.79
C ALA A 131 2.26 -18.63 7.81
N TRP A 132 2.59 -18.07 8.98
CA TRP A 132 1.69 -18.00 10.11
C TRP A 132 1.43 -16.54 10.52
N ARG A 133 0.15 -16.19 10.62
CA ARG A 133 -0.26 -14.86 11.09
C ARG A 133 0.07 -14.64 12.57
N PHE A 134 -0.11 -15.71 13.37
CA PHE A 134 0.18 -15.73 14.79
C PHE A 134 1.30 -16.72 15.04
N ASP A 135 1.99 -16.57 16.15
CA ASP A 135 2.94 -17.57 16.61
C ASP A 135 2.33 -18.98 16.58
N LYS A 136 3.16 -19.97 16.23
CA LYS A 136 2.73 -21.38 16.01
C LYS A 136 2.03 -21.96 17.22
N ASP A 137 2.50 -21.61 18.42
CA ASP A 137 1.91 -22.08 19.68
C ASP A 137 0.55 -21.42 19.96
N SER A 138 0.43 -20.13 19.67
CA SER A 138 -0.84 -19.39 19.74
C SER A 138 -1.87 -19.93 18.76
N TYR A 139 -1.45 -20.39 17.59
CA TYR A 139 -2.33 -21.00 16.61
C TYR A 139 -2.89 -22.36 17.10
N ALA A 140 -2.05 -23.17 17.72
CA ALA A 140 -2.47 -24.46 18.29
C ALA A 140 -3.50 -24.30 19.43
N VAL A 141 -3.31 -23.28 20.28
CA VAL A 141 -4.25 -22.92 21.35
C VAL A 141 -5.59 -22.44 20.79
N ASN A 142 -5.57 -21.54 19.81
CA ASN A 142 -6.79 -21.02 19.19
C ASN A 142 -7.57 -22.10 18.43
N LYS A 143 -6.89 -23.04 17.79
CA LYS A 143 -7.52 -24.20 17.12
C LYS A 143 -8.23 -25.11 18.14
N LYS A 144 -7.62 -25.35 19.30
CA LYS A 144 -8.24 -26.13 20.38
C LYS A 144 -9.49 -25.43 20.92
N LYS A 145 -9.43 -24.11 21.19
CA LYS A 145 -10.56 -23.30 21.65
C LYS A 145 -11.74 -23.30 20.66
N LYS A 146 -11.44 -23.22 19.36
CA LYS A 146 -12.48 -23.25 18.33
C LYS A 146 -13.18 -24.61 18.29
N LYS A 147 -12.42 -25.71 18.37
CA LYS A 147 -12.96 -27.09 18.39
C LYS A 147 -13.82 -27.35 19.62
N SER A 148 -13.42 -26.85 20.80
CA SER A 148 -14.24 -26.95 22.01
C SER A 148 -15.58 -26.25 21.89
N ARG A 149 -15.60 -25.02 21.34
CA ARG A 149 -16.84 -24.26 21.10
C ARG A 149 -17.78 -24.87 20.06
N GLU A 150 -17.25 -25.63 19.10
CA GLU A 150 -18.04 -26.34 18.09
C GLU A 150 -18.65 -27.62 18.65
N MET A 151 -18.05 -28.24 19.70
CA MET A 151 -18.59 -29.41 20.38
C MET A 151 -19.63 -29.07 21.48
N GLU A 152 -19.68 -27.82 21.92
CA GLU A 152 -20.64 -27.31 22.91
C GLU A 152 -21.92 -26.74 22.27
N ARG A 153 -22.03 -26.76 20.95
CA ARG A 153 -23.21 -26.36 20.17
C ARG A 153 -23.97 -27.54 19.62
#